data_6d2f0a9bc29e92a7222fcd3791198545
#
_entry.id   6d2f0a9bc29e92a7222fcd3791198545
#
_cell.length_a   1.000
_cell.length_b   1.000
_cell.length_c   1.000
_cell.angle_alpha   90.00
_cell.angle_beta   90.00
_cell.angle_gamma   90.00
#
_symmetry.space_group_name_H-M   'P 1'
#
loop_
_entity.id
_entity.type
_entity.pdbx_description
1 polymer ?
#
loop_
_entity_poly.entity_id
_entity_poly.type
_entity_poly.pdbx_seq_one_letter_code
_entity_poly.pdbx_strand_id
1 'polypeptide(L)'
;TGEFNTGWGSKYTMDANVNLQTSSMNTSNMESTPIGYAYFILRQLPDWEENAYATHGFTDAIQAPVNTDGDKAVITETCYPYPFRYWNAGTSWMINPLYETLLSYGNINIPLSDEFNLDKLKSVLSISEKDLTDEQITEIKNRGYLRLEEDILYPLLKKSANYWAQLMTPEYYTAKDGSI
;
A
#
# COMPACT_ATOMS: atom_id res chain seq x y z
N THR A 1 -0.35 -31.47 20.99
CA THR A 1 -0.25 -30.15 21.64
C THR A 1 -0.34 -29.09 20.55
N GLY A 2 -1.54 -28.48 20.40
CA GLY A 2 -1.75 -27.41 19.43
C GLY A 2 -1.09 -26.13 19.95
N GLU A 3 0.18 -25.97 19.73
CA GLU A 3 0.82 -24.67 19.90
C GLU A 3 0.46 -23.81 18.70
N PHE A 4 -0.28 -22.72 18.94
CA PHE A 4 -0.52 -21.66 17.96
C PHE A 4 0.74 -20.81 17.71
N ASN A 5 1.92 -21.37 17.92
CA ASN A 5 3.16 -20.69 17.64
C ASN A 5 3.62 -21.07 16.24
N THR A 6 3.14 -20.35 15.26
CA THR A 6 3.68 -20.46 13.90
C THR A 6 5.05 -19.80 13.87
N GLY A 7 5.98 -20.34 13.09
CA GLY A 7 7.24 -19.67 12.82
C GLY A 7 7.01 -18.22 12.36
N TRP A 8 7.97 -17.33 12.57
CA TRP A 8 7.90 -15.92 12.16
C TRP A 8 6.83 -15.08 12.90
N GLY A 9 6.33 -15.54 14.05
CA GLY A 9 5.41 -14.77 14.88
C GLY A 9 4.01 -14.61 14.31
N SER A 10 3.56 -15.54 13.45
CA SER A 10 2.20 -15.53 12.84
C SER A 10 1.87 -14.28 12.03
N LYS A 11 2.86 -13.61 11.45
CA LYS A 11 2.69 -12.42 10.64
C LYS A 11 2.57 -12.76 9.16
N TYR A 12 1.88 -11.91 8.41
CA TYR A 12 1.98 -11.90 6.95
C TYR A 12 3.29 -11.23 6.54
N THR A 13 4.16 -11.96 5.86
CA THR A 13 5.40 -11.43 5.32
C THR A 13 5.13 -10.89 3.92
N MET A 14 5.30 -9.57 3.76
CA MET A 14 4.86 -8.82 2.58
C MET A 14 5.83 -8.93 1.40
N ASP A 15 7.06 -9.35 1.61
CA ASP A 15 8.09 -9.45 0.57
C ASP A 15 7.80 -10.58 -0.46
N ALA A 16 8.63 -11.58 -0.58
CA ALA A 16 8.43 -12.67 -1.53
C ALA A 16 7.18 -13.51 -1.20
N ASN A 17 6.78 -13.64 0.08
CA ASN A 17 5.73 -14.57 0.49
C ASN A 17 4.36 -14.17 -0.05
N VAL A 18 3.90 -12.95 0.21
CA VAL A 18 2.60 -12.48 -0.30
C VAL A 18 2.62 -12.38 -1.82
N ASN A 19 3.68 -11.86 -2.40
CA ASN A 19 3.79 -11.70 -3.85
C ASN A 19 3.75 -13.06 -4.57
N LEU A 20 4.47 -14.09 -4.05
CA LEU A 20 4.41 -15.44 -4.60
C LEU A 20 3.03 -16.08 -4.47
N GLN A 21 2.31 -15.84 -3.36
CA GLN A 21 0.95 -16.32 -3.18
C GLN A 21 -0.02 -15.69 -4.19
N THR A 22 0.20 -14.44 -4.58
CA THR A 22 -0.65 -13.70 -5.51
C THR A 22 -0.19 -13.82 -6.97
N SER A 23 0.98 -14.41 -7.25
CA SER A 23 1.58 -14.44 -8.59
C SER A 23 0.73 -15.12 -9.65
N SER A 24 -0.10 -16.08 -9.29
CA SER A 24 -1.00 -16.78 -10.20
C SER A 24 -2.38 -16.14 -10.33
N MET A 25 -2.72 -15.12 -9.55
CA MET A 25 -4.08 -14.59 -9.49
C MET A 25 -4.59 -14.05 -10.82
N ASN A 26 -3.73 -13.39 -11.59
CA ASN A 26 -4.10 -12.84 -12.89
C ASN A 26 -4.05 -13.87 -14.01
N THR A 27 -3.12 -14.83 -13.94
CA THR A 27 -2.94 -15.86 -14.99
C THR A 27 -3.90 -17.03 -14.87
N SER A 28 -4.51 -17.23 -13.70
CA SER A 28 -5.45 -18.34 -13.43
C SER A 28 -6.92 -17.99 -13.71
N ASN A 29 -7.19 -16.83 -14.29
CA ASN A 29 -8.54 -16.32 -14.56
C ASN A 29 -9.47 -16.32 -13.33
N MET A 30 -8.91 -15.95 -12.17
CA MET A 30 -9.61 -15.91 -10.88
C MET A 30 -10.12 -14.49 -10.60
N GLU A 31 -11.19 -14.07 -11.26
CA GLU A 31 -11.69 -12.67 -11.25
C GLU A 31 -11.94 -12.08 -9.85
N SER A 32 -12.32 -12.90 -8.87
CA SER A 32 -12.54 -12.43 -7.49
C SER A 32 -11.25 -12.20 -6.69
N THR A 33 -10.15 -12.83 -7.08
CA THR A 33 -8.88 -12.75 -6.33
C THR A 33 -8.23 -11.36 -6.40
N PRO A 34 -8.16 -10.68 -7.55
CA PRO A 34 -7.70 -9.29 -7.62
C PRO A 34 -8.52 -8.32 -6.75
N ILE A 35 -9.83 -8.54 -6.64
CA ILE A 35 -10.71 -7.75 -5.78
C ILE A 35 -10.32 -7.96 -4.31
N GLY A 36 -10.14 -9.21 -3.87
CA GLY A 36 -9.68 -9.52 -2.52
C GLY A 36 -8.30 -8.94 -2.21
N TYR A 37 -7.39 -8.97 -3.19
CA TYR A 37 -6.08 -8.35 -3.05
C TYR A 37 -6.16 -6.81 -2.96
N ALA A 38 -7.02 -6.17 -3.76
CA ALA A 38 -7.27 -4.74 -3.65
C ALA A 38 -7.78 -4.37 -2.25
N TYR A 39 -8.71 -5.15 -1.70
CA TYR A 39 -9.19 -4.95 -0.32
C TYR A 39 -8.07 -5.09 0.71
N PHE A 40 -7.22 -6.08 0.57
CA PHE A 40 -6.05 -6.25 1.44
C PHE A 40 -5.13 -5.02 1.43
N ILE A 41 -4.84 -4.46 0.26
CA ILE A 41 -4.04 -3.24 0.13
C ILE A 41 -4.77 -2.03 0.72
N LEU A 42 -6.02 -1.79 0.30
CA LEU A 42 -6.80 -0.61 0.72
C LEU A 42 -6.95 -0.52 2.25
N ARG A 43 -7.08 -1.65 2.92
CA ARG A 43 -7.21 -1.71 4.38
C ARG A 43 -5.97 -1.19 5.10
N GLN A 44 -4.80 -1.34 4.49
CA GLN A 44 -3.52 -1.00 5.08
C GLN A 44 -3.02 0.42 4.72
N LEU A 45 -3.63 1.08 3.73
CA LEU A 45 -3.12 2.35 3.21
C LEU A 45 -2.97 3.47 4.24
N PRO A 46 -3.88 3.65 5.20
CA PRO A 46 -3.69 4.67 6.23
C PRO A 46 -2.42 4.46 7.06
N ASP A 47 -2.10 3.20 7.38
CA ASP A 47 -0.88 2.86 8.10
C ASP A 47 0.38 3.06 7.21
N TRP A 48 0.27 2.85 5.90
CA TRP A 48 1.39 3.09 4.97
C TRP A 48 1.74 4.58 4.85
N GLU A 49 0.75 5.45 4.91
CA GLU A 49 0.95 6.91 4.95
C GLU A 49 1.64 7.32 6.25
N GLU A 50 1.14 6.82 7.38
CA GLU A 50 1.75 7.04 8.69
C GLU A 50 3.19 6.50 8.76
N ASN A 51 3.48 5.35 8.18
CA ASN A 51 4.82 4.77 8.12
C ASN A 51 5.82 5.70 7.39
N ALA A 52 5.42 6.24 6.25
CA ALA A 52 6.29 7.16 5.49
C ALA A 52 6.60 8.41 6.30
N TYR A 53 5.60 8.96 6.99
CA TYR A 53 5.77 10.12 7.86
C TYR A 53 6.61 9.80 9.11
N ALA A 54 6.24 8.75 9.86
CA ALA A 54 6.91 8.40 11.11
C ALA A 54 8.36 7.94 10.92
N THR A 55 8.66 7.27 9.80
CA THR A 55 10.02 6.74 9.53
C THR A 55 10.95 7.78 8.93
N HIS A 56 10.43 8.61 8.02
CA HIS A 56 11.25 9.49 7.19
C HIS A 56 10.85 10.98 7.27
N GLY A 57 9.68 11.31 7.84
CA GLY A 57 9.11 12.65 7.79
C GLY A 57 8.51 13.00 6.42
N PHE A 58 8.30 12.02 5.55
CA PHE A 58 7.76 12.25 4.21
C PHE A 58 6.27 12.51 4.24
N THR A 59 5.82 13.46 3.44
CA THR A 59 4.41 13.81 3.29
C THR A 59 3.92 13.46 1.89
N ASP A 60 2.62 13.21 1.74
CA ASP A 60 2.02 12.77 0.47
C ASP A 60 2.76 11.54 -0.13
N ALA A 61 3.13 10.63 0.74
CA ALA A 61 3.94 9.46 0.44
C ALA A 61 3.44 8.24 1.23
N ILE A 62 3.75 7.05 0.77
CA ILE A 62 3.36 5.80 1.41
C ILE A 62 4.53 4.83 1.51
N GLN A 63 4.59 4.06 2.59
CA GLN A 63 5.60 3.04 2.83
C GLN A 63 4.98 1.76 3.40
N ALA A 64 4.99 0.70 2.60
CA ALA A 64 4.56 -0.62 3.05
C ALA A 64 5.59 -1.23 4.03
N PRO A 65 5.14 -1.90 5.10
CA PRO A 65 6.02 -2.64 6.00
C PRO A 65 6.42 -3.99 5.39
N VAL A 66 7.47 -4.62 5.93
CA VAL A 66 7.84 -6.00 5.57
C VAL A 66 6.82 -7.02 6.12
N ASN A 67 6.24 -6.72 7.27
CA ASN A 67 5.28 -7.60 7.94
C ASN A 67 4.01 -6.86 8.33
N THR A 68 2.88 -7.58 8.27
CA THR A 68 1.57 -7.10 8.71
C THR A 68 0.80 -8.23 9.40
N ASP A 69 -0.19 -7.89 10.20
CA ASP A 69 -1.18 -8.85 10.72
C ASP A 69 -2.43 -8.99 9.81
N GLY A 70 -2.46 -8.24 8.71
CA GLY A 70 -3.56 -8.20 7.76
C GLY A 70 -4.51 -7.02 7.95
N ASP A 71 -4.68 -6.54 9.17
CA ASP A 71 -5.51 -5.38 9.50
C ASP A 71 -4.67 -4.13 9.76
N LYS A 72 -3.49 -4.30 10.36
CA LYS A 72 -2.54 -3.24 10.68
C LYS A 72 -1.23 -3.43 9.94
N ALA A 73 -0.74 -2.36 9.40
CA ALA A 73 0.48 -2.32 8.62
C ALA A 73 1.49 -1.28 9.14
N VAL A 74 1.44 -0.99 10.44
CA VAL A 74 2.39 -0.10 11.11
C VAL A 74 3.76 -0.77 11.23
N ILE A 75 4.83 -0.04 10.92
CA ILE A 75 6.20 -0.52 11.10
C ILE A 75 6.52 -0.54 12.58
N THR A 76 6.59 -1.74 13.16
CA THR A 76 6.89 -1.95 14.58
C THR A 76 8.27 -2.56 14.82
N GLU A 77 8.84 -3.20 13.81
CA GLU A 77 10.08 -3.93 13.95
C GLU A 77 11.28 -3.10 13.55
N THR A 78 12.19 -2.93 14.49
CA THR A 78 13.40 -2.14 14.32
C THR A 78 14.65 -2.90 14.78
N CYS A 79 14.51 -4.23 14.91
CA CYS A 79 15.57 -5.04 15.50
C CYS A 79 16.77 -5.22 14.55
N TYR A 80 17.95 -5.15 15.16
CA TYR A 80 19.17 -5.61 14.53
C TYR A 80 19.16 -7.16 14.44
N PRO A 81 19.65 -7.80 13.37
CA PRO A 81 20.39 -7.20 12.25
C PRO A 81 19.53 -6.78 11.05
N TYR A 82 18.21 -6.91 11.13
CA TYR A 82 17.30 -6.68 10.01
C TYR A 82 16.49 -5.38 10.21
N PRO A 83 16.92 -4.26 9.60
CA PRO A 83 16.23 -2.97 9.73
C PRO A 83 14.97 -2.94 8.84
N PHE A 84 13.94 -3.69 9.20
CA PHE A 84 12.71 -3.86 8.44
C PHE A 84 11.96 -2.56 8.14
N ARG A 85 12.23 -1.49 8.88
CA ARG A 85 11.67 -0.16 8.59
C ARG A 85 12.14 0.45 7.28
N TYR A 86 13.25 -0.05 6.72
CA TYR A 86 13.87 0.52 5.52
C TYR A 86 13.63 -0.31 4.26
N TRP A 87 12.52 -1.01 4.19
CA TRP A 87 12.15 -1.73 2.98
C TRP A 87 11.57 -0.75 1.94
N ASN A 88 12.46 0.03 1.32
CA ASN A 88 12.09 1.15 0.46
C ASN A 88 11.32 0.73 -0.80
N ALA A 89 11.61 -0.44 -1.35
CA ALA A 89 10.92 -0.97 -2.53
C ALA A 89 9.54 -1.60 -2.21
N GLY A 90 9.18 -1.74 -0.93
CA GLY A 90 8.02 -2.52 -0.49
C GLY A 90 6.70 -2.04 -1.08
N THR A 91 6.49 -0.75 -1.11
CA THR A 91 5.25 -0.17 -1.65
C THR A 91 5.06 -0.51 -3.13
N SER A 92 6.07 -0.27 -3.96
CA SER A 92 6.01 -0.60 -5.39
C SER A 92 5.82 -2.10 -5.62
N TRP A 93 6.51 -2.92 -4.82
CA TRP A 93 6.36 -4.37 -4.83
C TRP A 93 4.93 -4.83 -4.55
N MET A 94 4.29 -4.23 -3.55
CA MET A 94 2.93 -4.57 -3.16
C MET A 94 1.86 -4.02 -4.13
N ILE A 95 2.13 -2.94 -4.83
CA ILE A 95 1.22 -2.37 -5.84
C ILE A 95 1.28 -3.16 -7.16
N ASN A 96 2.41 -3.76 -7.49
CA ASN A 96 2.64 -4.43 -8.77
C ASN A 96 1.55 -5.45 -9.16
N PRO A 97 1.04 -6.34 -8.27
CA PRO A 97 -0.04 -7.27 -8.64
C PRO A 97 -1.33 -6.58 -9.09
N LEU A 98 -1.65 -5.39 -8.55
CA LEU A 98 -2.79 -4.60 -9.01
C LEU A 98 -2.54 -4.00 -10.40
N TYR A 99 -1.32 -3.57 -10.68
CA TYR A 99 -0.95 -3.11 -12.01
C TYR A 99 -1.03 -4.24 -13.04
N GLU A 100 -0.55 -5.44 -12.69
CA GLU A 100 -0.70 -6.63 -13.52
C GLU A 100 -2.18 -7.01 -13.75
N THR A 101 -3.04 -6.75 -12.75
CA THR A 101 -4.50 -6.91 -12.90
C THR A 101 -5.06 -5.95 -13.97
N LEU A 102 -4.65 -4.69 -13.95
CA LEU A 102 -5.03 -3.71 -14.98
C LEU A 102 -4.62 -4.18 -16.39
N LEU A 103 -3.40 -4.71 -16.53
CA LEU A 103 -2.91 -5.23 -17.80
C LEU A 103 -3.68 -6.49 -18.28
N SER A 104 -4.13 -7.33 -17.35
CA SER A 104 -4.76 -8.62 -17.65
C SER A 104 -6.26 -8.50 -17.89
N TYR A 105 -6.95 -7.69 -17.10
CA TYR A 105 -8.41 -7.59 -17.08
C TYR A 105 -8.94 -6.20 -17.46
N GLY A 106 -8.07 -5.23 -17.64
CA GLY A 106 -8.47 -3.84 -17.84
C GLY A 106 -8.87 -3.15 -16.54
N ASN A 107 -9.55 -2.03 -16.67
CA ASN A 107 -9.95 -1.18 -15.54
C ASN A 107 -11.17 -1.77 -14.82
N ILE A 108 -10.94 -2.76 -13.98
CA ILE A 108 -12.01 -3.44 -13.23
C ILE A 108 -12.59 -2.54 -12.12
N ASN A 109 -13.81 -2.86 -11.72
CA ASN A 109 -14.50 -2.22 -10.60
C ASN A 109 -14.24 -3.01 -9.31
N ILE A 110 -13.80 -2.33 -8.27
CA ILE A 110 -13.63 -2.87 -6.93
C ILE A 110 -14.84 -2.43 -6.10
N PRO A 111 -15.81 -3.31 -5.81
CA PRO A 111 -17.01 -2.95 -5.08
C PRO A 111 -16.68 -2.35 -3.71
N LEU A 112 -17.45 -1.36 -3.27
CA LEU A 112 -17.38 -0.91 -1.88
C LEU A 112 -17.95 -2.00 -0.96
N SER A 113 -17.35 -2.18 0.20
CA SER A 113 -17.86 -3.07 1.24
C SER A 113 -18.11 -2.28 2.52
N ASP A 114 -18.93 -2.82 3.42
CA ASP A 114 -19.19 -2.21 4.74
C ASP A 114 -17.91 -2.13 5.60
N GLU A 115 -16.89 -2.91 5.25
CA GLU A 115 -15.58 -2.89 5.92
C GLU A 115 -14.73 -1.68 5.54
N PHE A 116 -15.02 -1.02 4.40
CA PHE A 116 -14.26 0.15 3.98
C PHE A 116 -14.83 1.43 4.56
N ASN A 117 -14.05 2.03 5.43
CA ASN A 117 -14.28 3.42 5.80
C ASN A 117 -13.62 4.33 4.74
N LEU A 118 -14.43 4.73 3.74
CA LEU A 118 -13.96 5.59 2.66
C LEU A 118 -13.44 6.95 3.20
N ASP A 119 -13.96 7.41 4.33
CA ASP A 119 -13.51 8.65 4.95
C ASP A 119 -12.07 8.52 5.49
N LYS A 120 -11.66 7.32 5.93
CA LYS A 120 -10.26 7.04 6.30
C LYS A 120 -9.34 6.91 5.09
N LEU A 121 -9.87 6.49 3.95
CA LEU A 121 -9.09 6.36 2.71
C LEU A 121 -8.95 7.70 1.99
N LYS A 122 -9.68 8.73 2.39
CA LYS A 122 -9.69 10.04 1.73
C LYS A 122 -8.27 10.61 1.60
N SER A 123 -7.48 10.63 2.68
CA SER A 123 -6.13 11.17 2.66
C SER A 123 -5.22 10.39 1.73
N VAL A 124 -5.31 9.06 1.77
CA VAL A 124 -4.42 8.17 1.00
C VAL A 124 -4.78 8.15 -0.48
N LEU A 125 -6.05 8.22 -0.83
CA LEU A 125 -6.52 8.29 -2.23
C LEU A 125 -6.49 9.71 -2.80
N SER A 126 -6.29 10.72 -1.95
CA SER A 126 -6.01 12.10 -2.40
C SER A 126 -4.55 12.23 -2.80
N ILE A 127 -4.28 13.08 -3.77
CA ILE A 127 -2.92 13.51 -4.15
C ILE A 127 -2.82 15.01 -4.00
N SER A 128 -1.63 15.54 -3.68
CA SER A 128 -1.41 16.95 -3.31
C SER A 128 -1.96 17.99 -4.28
N GLU A 129 -2.13 17.62 -5.55
CA GLU A 129 -2.69 18.50 -6.59
C GLU A 129 -4.21 18.32 -6.76
N LYS A 130 -4.79 17.28 -6.17
CA LYS A 130 -6.23 16.93 -6.26
C LYS A 130 -6.66 16.17 -5.03
N ASP A 131 -6.99 16.89 -3.98
CA ASP A 131 -7.70 16.26 -2.88
C ASP A 131 -9.03 15.68 -3.37
N LEU A 132 -9.35 14.47 -2.92
CA LEU A 132 -10.69 13.93 -3.12
C LEU A 132 -11.69 14.87 -2.42
N THR A 133 -12.50 15.57 -3.23
CA THR A 133 -13.53 16.45 -2.72
C THR A 133 -14.69 15.64 -2.13
N ASP A 134 -15.51 16.27 -1.32
CA ASP A 134 -16.70 15.63 -0.78
C ASP A 134 -17.70 15.20 -1.88
N GLU A 135 -17.70 15.92 -3.02
CA GLU A 135 -18.45 15.55 -4.21
C GLU A 135 -17.93 14.26 -4.84
N GLN A 136 -16.61 14.11 -4.97
CA GLN A 136 -15.98 12.88 -5.50
C GLN A 136 -16.22 11.69 -4.58
N ILE A 137 -16.12 11.87 -3.27
CA ILE A 137 -16.44 10.83 -2.28
C ILE A 137 -17.91 10.43 -2.39
N THR A 138 -18.80 11.40 -2.53
CA THR A 138 -20.23 11.16 -2.71
C THR A 138 -20.50 10.41 -4.02
N GLU A 139 -19.83 10.77 -5.10
CA GLU A 139 -19.92 10.06 -6.38
C GLU A 139 -19.47 8.60 -6.24
N ILE A 140 -18.32 8.35 -5.60
CA ILE A 140 -17.81 6.99 -5.35
C ILE A 140 -18.83 6.19 -4.52
N LYS A 141 -19.37 6.77 -3.44
CA LYS A 141 -20.39 6.12 -2.61
C LYS A 141 -21.66 5.80 -3.41
N ASN A 142 -22.10 6.71 -4.27
CA ASN A 142 -23.31 6.52 -5.09
C ASN A 142 -23.15 5.45 -6.16
N ARG A 143 -21.96 5.35 -6.79
CA ARG A 143 -21.70 4.30 -7.77
C ARG A 143 -21.41 2.93 -7.14
N GLY A 144 -21.02 2.90 -5.85
CA GLY A 144 -20.83 1.69 -5.07
C GLY A 144 -19.53 0.92 -5.37
N TYR A 145 -18.56 1.50 -6.07
CA TYR A 145 -17.27 0.88 -6.39
C TYR A 145 -16.16 1.89 -6.62
N LEU A 146 -14.92 1.44 -6.48
CA LEU A 146 -13.70 2.13 -6.91
C LEU A 146 -13.26 1.57 -8.27
N ARG A 147 -12.83 2.42 -9.18
CA ARG A 147 -12.17 2.01 -10.42
C ARG A 147 -10.70 1.72 -10.13
N LEU A 148 -10.21 0.59 -10.62
CA LEU A 148 -8.84 0.17 -10.32
C LEU A 148 -7.79 1.18 -10.75
N GLU A 149 -7.92 1.73 -11.96
CA GLU A 149 -6.93 2.64 -12.52
C GLU A 149 -6.97 4.02 -11.86
N GLU A 150 -8.13 4.69 -11.92
CA GLU A 150 -8.24 6.10 -11.55
C GLU A 150 -8.28 6.31 -10.04
N ASP A 151 -9.02 5.45 -9.31
CA ASP A 151 -9.29 5.66 -7.90
C ASP A 151 -8.27 4.96 -6.98
N ILE A 152 -7.56 3.96 -7.49
CA ILE A 152 -6.63 3.15 -6.68
C ILE A 152 -5.20 3.29 -7.20
N LEU A 153 -4.92 2.80 -8.41
CA LEU A 153 -3.53 2.71 -8.90
C LEU A 153 -2.90 4.08 -9.08
N TYR A 154 -3.61 5.02 -9.69
CA TYR A 154 -3.04 6.34 -9.94
C TYR A 154 -2.59 7.06 -8.66
N PRO A 155 -3.44 7.22 -7.62
CA PRO A 155 -3.01 7.84 -6.37
C PRO A 155 -1.89 7.05 -5.67
N LEU A 156 -1.94 5.72 -5.67
CA LEU A 156 -0.91 4.90 -5.03
C LEU A 156 0.44 5.02 -5.72
N LEU A 157 0.46 4.97 -7.05
CA LEU A 157 1.69 5.13 -7.83
C LEU A 157 2.26 6.54 -7.66
N LYS A 158 1.40 7.57 -7.61
CA LYS A 158 1.82 8.95 -7.37
C LYS A 158 2.47 9.11 -6.00
N LYS A 159 1.84 8.60 -4.93
CA LYS A 159 2.42 8.63 -3.57
C LYS A 159 3.69 7.79 -3.44
N SER A 160 3.76 6.65 -4.14
CA SER A 160 5.00 5.86 -4.22
C SER A 160 6.11 6.63 -4.94
N ALA A 161 5.80 7.33 -6.02
CA ALA A 161 6.76 8.18 -6.70
C ALA A 161 7.23 9.36 -5.81
N ASN A 162 6.32 9.98 -5.07
CA ASN A 162 6.64 11.05 -4.12
C ASN A 162 7.56 10.54 -2.98
N TYR A 163 7.36 9.30 -2.51
CA TYR A 163 8.27 8.68 -1.55
C TYR A 163 9.71 8.64 -2.09
N TRP A 164 9.89 8.15 -3.31
CA TRP A 164 11.21 8.09 -3.94
C TRP A 164 11.78 9.47 -4.23
N ALA A 165 10.97 10.42 -4.67
CA ALA A 165 11.41 11.78 -4.92
C ALA A 165 11.97 12.44 -3.65
N GLN A 166 11.30 12.26 -2.51
CA GLN A 166 11.77 12.78 -1.22
C GLN A 166 12.99 12.02 -0.70
N LEU A 167 13.01 10.68 -0.85
CA LEU A 167 14.16 9.86 -0.44
C LEU A 167 15.44 10.24 -1.19
N MET A 168 15.33 10.65 -2.45
CA MET A 168 16.47 10.99 -3.31
C MET A 168 16.86 12.46 -3.25
N THR A 169 16.29 13.26 -2.34
CA THR A 169 16.72 14.65 -2.17
C THR A 169 18.07 14.72 -1.46
N PRO A 170 18.97 15.65 -1.86
CA PRO A 170 20.27 15.82 -1.19
C PRO A 170 20.15 16.06 0.32
N GLU A 171 19.13 16.80 0.75
CA GLU A 171 18.86 17.12 2.14
C GLU A 171 18.61 15.88 3.00
N TYR A 172 18.07 14.81 2.39
CA TYR A 172 17.76 13.60 3.14
C TYR A 172 18.99 12.71 3.40
N TYR A 173 19.87 12.56 2.41
CA TYR A 173 21.03 11.64 2.52
C TYR A 173 22.37 12.33 2.78
N THR A 174 22.39 13.67 2.80
CA THR A 174 23.60 14.42 3.12
C THR A 174 23.66 14.68 4.64
N ALA A 175 24.70 14.23 5.28
CA ALA A 175 24.93 14.52 6.70
C ALA A 175 25.16 16.01 6.95
N LYS A 176 25.02 16.47 8.21
CA LYS A 176 25.19 17.89 8.59
C LYS A 176 26.58 18.45 8.28
N ASP A 177 27.57 17.57 8.17
CA ASP A 177 28.95 17.93 7.79
C ASP A 177 29.18 17.93 6.27
N GLY A 178 28.15 17.66 5.46
CA GLY A 178 28.20 17.60 4.00
C GLY A 178 28.69 16.28 3.43
N SER A 179 28.93 15.24 4.26
CA SER A 179 29.25 13.90 3.77
C SER A 179 27.99 13.16 3.26
N ILE A 180 28.18 12.18 2.36
CA ILE A 180 27.12 11.31 1.81
C ILE A 180 27.28 9.93 2.42
#